data_5c6185dc243caeae845fdabf6f392b94
#
_entry.id   5c6185dc243caeae845fdabf6f392b94
#
_cell.length_a   1.000
_cell.length_b   1.000
_cell.length_c   1.000
_cell.angle_alpha   90.00
_cell.angle_beta   90.00
_cell.angle_gamma   90.00
#
_symmetry.space_group_name_H-M   'P 1'
#
loop_
_entity.id
_entity.type
_entity.pdbx_description
1 polymer ?
#
loop_
_entity_poly.entity_id
_entity_poly.type
_entity_poly.pdbx_seq_one_letter_code
_entity_poly.pdbx_strand_id
1 'polypeptide(L)'
;MEDYEIEKSPSIFATPNHGVHYSVNVSQVFGSPFNFDEVIHLLTVATPEDIINFNINSNGGDFYSLVALRNAIRQTEAQVYMNLLGMAASAGSALFLENADGYKIHEDSCMMIHSMQCGTGYTDANTIATRAEHNKKINERFVRNTYKDFLTEDEIESVLNSKEIYLEDYEIRERLQRREEIKAQQQSQAEQDMFDSIEQQALDSLSDDELQDELDGLADVIKELKKEQAKRKKGGK
;
A
#
# COMPACT_ATOMS: atom_id res chain seq x y z
N MET A 1 -22.32 19.46 32.18
CA MET A 1 -21.40 20.05 31.20
C MET A 1 -20.64 18.87 30.65
N GLU A 2 -20.96 18.46 29.45
CA GLU A 2 -20.18 17.47 28.74
C GLU A 2 -18.86 18.15 28.39
N ASP A 3 -17.75 17.62 28.92
CA ASP A 3 -16.43 18.02 28.50
C ASP A 3 -16.26 17.61 27.03
N TYR A 4 -16.44 18.60 26.15
CA TYR A 4 -16.03 18.44 24.75
C TYR A 4 -14.51 18.32 24.77
N GLU A 5 -13.99 17.10 24.68
CA GLU A 5 -12.60 16.87 24.35
C GLU A 5 -12.34 17.58 23.00
N ILE A 6 -11.51 18.58 23.03
CA ILE A 6 -11.07 19.28 21.80
C ILE A 6 -10.26 18.25 21.03
N GLU A 7 -10.86 17.70 19.98
CA GLU A 7 -10.14 16.86 19.01
C GLU A 7 -8.97 17.69 18.46
N LYS A 8 -7.75 17.24 18.78
CA LYS A 8 -6.54 17.91 18.30
C LYS A 8 -6.17 17.38 16.91
N SER A 9 -5.79 18.28 16.02
CA SER A 9 -5.16 17.90 14.75
C SER A 9 -3.84 17.16 14.97
N PRO A 10 -3.41 16.30 14.05
CA PRO A 10 -2.08 15.71 14.10
C PRO A 10 -1.00 16.77 14.20
N SER A 11 0.03 16.52 15.00
CA SER A 11 1.15 17.45 15.12
C SER A 11 2.13 17.22 13.96
N ILE A 12 2.54 18.32 13.30
CA ILE A 12 3.51 18.32 12.20
C ILE A 12 4.79 19.01 12.68
N PHE A 13 5.92 18.36 12.49
CA PHE A 13 7.24 18.92 12.74
C PHE A 13 8.06 18.84 11.45
N ALA A 14 8.80 19.93 11.13
CA ALA A 14 9.60 20.03 9.91
C ALA A 14 11.06 20.29 10.24
N THR A 15 11.98 19.60 9.59
CA THR A 15 13.41 19.81 9.71
C THR A 15 13.99 19.98 8.30
N PRO A 16 14.53 21.17 7.94
CA PRO A 16 15.14 21.41 6.63
C PRO A 16 16.42 20.59 6.43
N ASN A 17 16.56 20.00 5.24
CA ASN A 17 17.76 19.35 4.75
C ASN A 17 17.89 19.63 3.24
N HIS A 18 18.33 18.72 2.39
CA HIS A 18 18.24 18.88 0.91
C HIS A 18 16.80 18.87 0.37
N GLY A 19 15.84 18.50 1.13
CA GLY A 19 14.40 18.69 1.12
C GLY A 19 13.98 18.96 2.55
N VAL A 20 12.71 18.81 2.88
CA VAL A 20 12.19 18.95 4.25
C VAL A 20 11.80 17.57 4.77
N HIS A 21 12.25 17.26 6.00
CA HIS A 21 11.81 16.07 6.72
C HIS A 21 10.65 16.44 7.63
N TYR A 22 9.47 15.94 7.31
CA TYR A 22 8.27 16.16 8.09
C TYR A 22 8.01 14.97 9.00
N SER A 23 7.62 15.24 10.23
CA SER A 23 7.11 14.25 11.19
C SER A 23 5.65 14.55 11.47
N VAL A 24 4.76 13.67 11.04
CA VAL A 24 3.32 13.74 11.25
C VAL A 24 2.95 12.75 12.35
N ASN A 25 2.63 13.27 13.55
CA ASN A 25 2.25 12.42 14.68
C ASN A 25 0.74 12.16 14.69
N VAL A 26 0.36 10.92 14.37
CA VAL A 26 -1.00 10.41 14.47
C VAL A 26 -1.16 9.67 15.79
N SER A 27 -1.35 10.44 16.87
CA SER A 27 -1.35 9.93 18.26
C SER A 27 -2.72 10.01 18.94
N GLN A 28 -3.79 10.10 18.18
CA GLN A 28 -5.14 10.27 18.68
C GLN A 28 -6.16 9.54 17.81
N VAL A 29 -7.41 9.59 18.18
CA VAL A 29 -8.54 9.11 17.38
C VAL A 29 -8.66 9.95 16.12
N PHE A 30 -8.93 9.33 15.00
CA PHE A 30 -9.27 10.01 13.75
C PHE A 30 -10.60 10.74 13.95
N GLY A 31 -10.53 12.04 14.09
CA GLY A 31 -11.70 12.89 14.22
C GLY A 31 -12.30 13.26 12.87
N SER A 32 -13.00 14.38 12.84
CA SER A 32 -13.61 14.93 11.62
C SER A 32 -12.57 15.16 10.50
N PRO A 33 -12.96 15.04 9.22
CA PRO A 33 -12.05 15.21 8.08
C PRO A 33 -11.21 16.50 8.12
N PHE A 34 -11.76 17.61 8.59
CA PHE A 34 -11.03 18.89 8.68
C PHE A 34 -9.81 18.84 9.63
N ASN A 35 -9.73 17.88 10.54
CA ASN A 35 -8.58 17.72 11.44
C ASN A 35 -7.32 17.30 10.69
N PHE A 36 -7.44 16.84 9.45
CA PHE A 36 -6.34 16.42 8.61
C PHE A 36 -6.02 17.39 7.47
N ASP A 37 -6.68 18.55 7.39
CA ASP A 37 -6.52 19.49 6.28
C ASP A 37 -5.07 19.95 6.13
N GLU A 38 -4.35 20.20 7.23
CA GLU A 38 -2.93 20.59 7.19
C GLU A 38 -2.04 19.45 6.67
N VAL A 39 -2.32 18.20 7.07
CA VAL A 39 -1.58 17.02 6.61
C VAL A 39 -1.87 16.76 5.13
N ILE A 40 -3.12 16.88 4.72
CA ILE A 40 -3.53 16.73 3.32
C ILE A 40 -2.90 17.83 2.46
N HIS A 41 -2.88 19.08 2.95
CA HIS A 41 -2.21 20.16 2.25
C HIS A 41 -0.70 19.90 2.12
N LEU A 42 -0.04 19.49 3.21
CA LEU A 42 1.37 19.08 3.17
C LEU A 42 1.63 18.04 2.09
N LEU A 43 0.85 16.96 2.06
CA LEU A 43 0.99 15.89 1.08
C LEU A 43 0.77 16.36 -0.36
N THR A 44 -0.07 17.40 -0.55
CA THR A 44 -0.37 17.96 -1.88
C THR A 44 0.76 18.84 -2.42
N VAL A 45 1.51 19.53 -1.54
CA VAL A 45 2.56 20.48 -1.94
C VAL A 45 3.97 19.95 -1.79
N ALA A 46 4.14 18.80 -1.15
CA ALA A 46 5.42 18.17 -0.93
C ALA A 46 6.05 17.70 -2.27
N THR A 47 7.36 17.79 -2.36
CA THR A 47 8.16 17.49 -3.54
C THR A 47 8.89 16.15 -3.42
N PRO A 48 9.47 15.59 -4.51
CA PRO A 48 10.22 14.33 -4.44
C PRO A 48 11.45 14.36 -3.51
N GLU A 49 11.95 15.55 -3.16
CA GLU A 49 13.06 15.73 -2.24
C GLU A 49 12.63 15.69 -0.76
N ASP A 50 11.33 15.77 -0.50
CA ASP A 50 10.78 15.78 0.84
C ASP A 50 10.56 14.36 1.37
N ILE A 51 10.68 14.22 2.70
CA ILE A 51 10.43 12.97 3.41
C ILE A 51 9.34 13.20 4.44
N ILE A 52 8.30 12.39 4.42
CA ILE A 52 7.17 12.48 5.35
C ILE A 52 7.10 11.20 6.19
N ASN A 53 7.35 11.35 7.49
CA ASN A 53 7.29 10.26 8.46
C ASN A 53 5.96 10.31 9.23
N PHE A 54 5.10 9.34 9.02
CA PHE A 54 3.90 9.14 9.84
C PHE A 54 4.24 8.32 11.08
N ASN A 55 4.15 8.93 12.24
CA ASN A 55 4.35 8.31 13.54
C ASN A 55 2.99 7.91 14.12
N ILE A 56 2.68 6.61 14.09
CA ILE A 56 1.34 6.11 14.38
C ILE A 56 1.28 5.49 15.77
N ASN A 57 0.39 6.04 16.60
CA ASN A 57 -0.06 5.48 17.88
C ASN A 57 -1.54 5.84 18.07
N SER A 58 -2.44 5.16 17.38
CA SER A 58 -3.84 5.56 17.24
C SER A 58 -4.80 4.39 17.35
N ASN A 59 -5.90 4.60 18.04
CA ASN A 59 -7.03 3.67 18.11
C ASN A 59 -7.93 3.70 16.86
N GLY A 60 -7.61 4.52 15.86
CA GLY A 60 -8.42 4.70 14.67
C GLY A 60 -9.49 5.78 14.83
N GLY A 61 -10.63 5.65 14.16
CA GLY A 61 -11.72 6.63 14.22
C GLY A 61 -12.43 6.82 12.88
N ASP A 62 -12.70 8.08 12.46
CA ASP A 62 -13.54 8.39 11.31
C ASP A 62 -13.04 7.78 10.00
N PHE A 63 -13.91 7.08 9.34
CA PHE A 63 -13.62 6.35 8.10
C PHE A 63 -13.31 7.29 6.93
N TYR A 64 -14.03 8.40 6.80
CA TYR A 64 -13.85 9.31 5.66
C TYR A 64 -12.60 10.17 5.82
N SER A 65 -12.20 10.48 7.04
CA SER A 65 -10.91 11.09 7.35
C SER A 65 -9.76 10.19 6.92
N LEU A 66 -9.85 8.90 7.24
CA LEU A 66 -8.88 7.89 6.77
C LEU A 66 -8.84 7.85 5.23
N VAL A 67 -10.00 7.77 4.56
CA VAL A 67 -10.06 7.69 3.10
C VAL A 67 -9.43 8.92 2.45
N ALA A 68 -9.72 10.11 2.96
CA ALA A 68 -9.13 11.36 2.45
C ALA A 68 -7.60 11.36 2.61
N LEU A 69 -7.11 10.99 3.79
CA LEU A 69 -5.68 10.93 4.08
C LEU A 69 -4.95 9.91 3.20
N ARG A 70 -5.50 8.70 3.05
CA ARG A 70 -4.95 7.66 2.16
C ARG A 70 -4.87 8.11 0.71
N ASN A 71 -5.89 8.81 0.22
CA ASN A 71 -5.88 9.32 -1.15
C ASN A 71 -4.81 10.41 -1.33
N ALA A 72 -4.59 11.26 -0.33
CA ALA A 72 -3.52 12.26 -0.37
C ALA A 72 -2.13 11.59 -0.36
N ILE A 73 -1.92 10.56 0.48
CA ILE A 73 -0.67 9.78 0.50
C ILE A 73 -0.38 9.14 -0.86
N ARG A 74 -1.39 8.64 -1.57
CA ARG A 74 -1.23 8.02 -2.89
C ARG A 74 -0.89 9.00 -4.00
N GLN A 75 -1.14 10.29 -3.80
CA GLN A 75 -0.95 11.35 -4.78
C GLN A 75 0.30 12.19 -4.52
N THR A 76 0.88 12.11 -3.34
CA THR A 76 2.10 12.86 -3.02
C THR A 76 3.28 12.35 -3.84
N GLU A 77 4.16 13.27 -4.22
CA GLU A 77 5.45 12.95 -4.85
C GLU A 77 6.56 12.72 -3.82
N ALA A 78 6.34 13.08 -2.55
CA ALA A 78 7.30 12.92 -1.47
C ALA A 78 7.45 11.44 -1.06
N GLN A 79 8.60 11.11 -0.50
CA GLN A 79 8.82 9.80 0.12
C GLN A 79 8.06 9.70 1.45
N VAL A 80 7.29 8.64 1.61
CA VAL A 80 6.45 8.41 2.80
C VAL A 80 6.93 7.20 3.59
N TYR A 81 7.15 7.38 4.88
CA TYR A 81 7.52 6.31 5.81
C TYR A 81 6.48 6.17 6.92
N MET A 82 6.16 4.93 7.28
CA MET A 82 5.20 4.59 8.34
C MET A 82 5.91 4.01 9.54
N ASN A 83 5.83 4.69 10.69
CA ASN A 83 6.43 4.27 11.95
C ASN A 83 5.32 3.86 12.92
N LEU A 84 5.27 2.59 13.31
CA LEU A 84 4.37 2.12 14.35
C LEU A 84 5.04 2.28 15.71
N LEU A 85 4.60 3.26 16.50
CA LEU A 85 5.19 3.59 17.80
C LEU A 85 4.58 2.80 18.96
N GLY A 86 3.31 2.45 18.86
CA GLY A 86 2.56 1.74 19.90
C GLY A 86 1.39 0.98 19.30
N MET A 87 0.22 1.59 19.22
CA MET A 87 -1.00 0.96 18.68
C MET A 87 -1.33 1.48 17.28
N ALA A 88 -1.67 0.58 16.37
CA ALA A 88 -2.37 0.89 15.14
C ALA A 88 -3.68 0.11 15.09
N ALA A 89 -4.78 0.70 15.52
CA ALA A 89 -6.07 0.03 15.56
C ALA A 89 -7.08 0.62 14.55
N SER A 90 -7.95 -0.24 13.99
CA SER A 90 -9.06 0.22 13.13
C SER A 90 -8.56 1.08 11.95
N ALA A 91 -9.02 2.33 11.82
CA ALA A 91 -8.51 3.28 10.83
C ALA A 91 -6.98 3.47 10.92
N GLY A 92 -6.39 3.37 12.13
CA GLY A 92 -4.94 3.44 12.34
C GLY A 92 -4.18 2.28 11.68
N SER A 93 -4.73 1.06 11.73
CA SER A 93 -4.14 -0.10 11.05
C SER A 93 -4.18 0.04 9.53
N ALA A 94 -5.30 0.55 9.01
CA ALA A 94 -5.45 0.79 7.59
C ALA A 94 -4.56 1.93 7.07
N LEU A 95 -4.31 2.97 7.89
CA LEU A 95 -3.34 4.01 7.57
C LEU A 95 -1.92 3.45 7.56
N PHE A 96 -1.53 2.69 8.59
CA PHE A 96 -0.20 2.11 8.69
C PHE A 96 0.13 1.20 7.49
N LEU A 97 -0.88 0.46 6.99
CA LEU A 97 -0.73 -0.44 5.85
C LEU A 97 -0.87 0.25 4.49
N GLU A 98 -1.04 1.58 4.45
CA GLU A 98 -1.05 2.30 3.17
C GLU A 98 0.31 2.19 2.47
N ASN A 99 0.31 2.38 1.16
CA ASN A 99 1.52 2.26 0.36
C ASN A 99 2.55 3.32 0.82
N ALA A 100 3.70 2.84 1.27
CA ALA A 100 4.79 3.67 1.79
C ALA A 100 6.14 3.15 1.26
N ASP A 101 7.13 4.03 1.24
CA ASP A 101 8.50 3.70 0.84
C ASP A 101 9.24 2.86 1.89
N GLY A 102 8.73 2.85 3.11
CA GLY A 102 9.26 1.99 4.16
C GLY A 102 8.41 1.98 5.44
N TYR A 103 8.62 0.92 6.22
CA TYR A 103 7.92 0.68 7.47
C TYR A 103 8.90 0.46 8.61
N LYS A 104 8.59 1.04 9.76
CA LYS A 104 9.32 0.79 11.01
C LYS A 104 8.33 0.38 12.10
N ILE A 105 8.56 -0.80 12.68
CA ILE A 105 7.76 -1.33 13.78
C ILE A 105 8.63 -1.32 15.03
N HIS A 106 8.18 -0.66 16.08
CA HIS A 106 8.86 -0.64 17.37
C HIS A 106 8.50 -1.88 18.20
N GLU A 107 9.35 -2.20 19.16
CA GLU A 107 9.10 -3.30 20.13
C GLU A 107 7.84 -3.00 20.93
N ASP A 108 7.11 -4.05 21.33
CA ASP A 108 5.86 -3.98 22.07
C ASP A 108 4.73 -3.20 21.38
N SER A 109 4.90 -2.84 20.11
CA SER A 109 3.81 -2.25 19.33
C SER A 109 2.83 -3.33 18.86
N CYS A 110 1.58 -2.93 18.65
CA CYS A 110 0.52 -3.87 18.27
C CYS A 110 -0.43 -3.27 17.23
N MET A 111 -1.16 -4.14 16.55
CA MET A 111 -2.18 -3.76 15.58
C MET A 111 -3.50 -4.45 15.89
N MET A 112 -4.62 -3.73 15.69
CA MET A 112 -5.95 -4.32 15.77
C MET A 112 -6.74 -4.02 14.49
N ILE A 113 -7.28 -5.06 13.91
CA ILE A 113 -8.05 -5.03 12.67
C ILE A 113 -9.46 -5.52 12.95
N HIS A 114 -10.45 -4.76 12.50
CA HIS A 114 -11.86 -5.10 12.59
C HIS A 114 -12.68 -4.51 11.46
N SER A 115 -13.91 -4.98 11.29
CA SER A 115 -14.89 -4.39 10.38
C SER A 115 -15.27 -2.97 10.80
N MET A 116 -15.59 -2.14 9.81
CA MET A 116 -16.09 -0.78 10.03
C MET A 116 -17.34 -0.81 10.94
N GLN A 117 -17.29 -0.03 12.00
CA GLN A 117 -18.45 0.21 12.86
C GLN A 117 -19.19 1.44 12.36
N CYS A 118 -20.52 1.36 12.29
CA CYS A 118 -21.36 2.47 11.84
C CYS A 118 -22.65 2.55 12.64
N GLY A 119 -23.03 3.76 12.99
CA GLY A 119 -24.34 4.06 13.53
C GLY A 119 -25.30 4.52 12.42
N THR A 120 -26.57 4.14 12.53
CA THR A 120 -27.57 4.57 11.56
C THR A 120 -28.25 5.89 11.94
N GLY A 121 -28.08 6.32 13.20
CA GLY A 121 -28.81 7.46 13.76
C GLY A 121 -30.31 7.15 13.90
N TYR A 122 -31.07 8.16 14.35
CA TYR A 122 -32.53 8.06 14.40
C TYR A 122 -33.12 8.41 13.03
N THR A 123 -33.75 7.42 12.38
CA THR A 123 -34.40 7.58 11.06
C THR A 123 -35.44 6.48 10.84
N ASP A 124 -36.12 6.48 9.68
CA ASP A 124 -37.08 5.44 9.31
C ASP A 124 -36.44 4.12 8.92
N ALA A 125 -37.23 3.03 8.98
CA ALA A 125 -36.71 1.67 8.75
C ALA A 125 -36.13 1.46 7.34
N ASN A 126 -36.68 2.10 6.32
CA ASN A 126 -36.18 1.96 4.94
C ASN A 126 -34.81 2.63 4.78
N THR A 127 -34.64 3.80 5.37
CA THR A 127 -33.35 4.50 5.39
C THR A 127 -32.31 3.69 6.16
N ILE A 128 -32.67 3.06 7.29
CA ILE A 128 -31.78 2.16 8.04
C ILE A 128 -31.30 1.01 7.13
N ALA A 129 -32.24 0.33 6.46
CA ALA A 129 -31.93 -0.79 5.58
C ALA A 129 -31.01 -0.37 4.42
N THR A 130 -31.30 0.74 3.77
CA THR A 130 -30.48 1.27 2.66
C THR A 130 -29.06 1.63 3.12
N ARG A 131 -28.94 2.30 4.26
CA ARG A 131 -27.60 2.64 4.84
C ARG A 131 -26.83 1.39 5.23
N ALA A 132 -27.48 0.42 5.85
CA ALA A 132 -26.83 -0.84 6.25
C ALA A 132 -26.28 -1.61 5.05
N GLU A 133 -27.08 -1.71 3.97
CA GLU A 133 -26.61 -2.37 2.72
C GLU A 133 -25.44 -1.61 2.08
N HIS A 134 -25.51 -0.29 2.02
CA HIS A 134 -24.43 0.54 1.49
C HIS A 134 -23.13 0.39 2.30
N ASN A 135 -23.24 0.50 3.63
CA ASN A 135 -22.11 0.35 4.53
C ASN A 135 -21.49 -1.04 4.44
N LYS A 136 -22.30 -2.10 4.31
CA LYS A 136 -21.80 -3.46 4.11
C LYS A 136 -20.92 -3.57 2.85
N LYS A 137 -21.40 -3.03 1.73
CA LYS A 137 -20.66 -3.04 0.45
C LYS A 137 -19.34 -2.26 0.54
N ILE A 138 -19.37 -1.08 1.18
CA ILE A 138 -18.15 -0.28 1.39
C ILE A 138 -17.17 -1.04 2.28
N ASN A 139 -17.63 -1.57 3.41
CA ASN A 139 -16.80 -2.30 4.36
C ASN A 139 -16.12 -3.51 3.70
N GLU A 140 -16.88 -4.34 2.98
CA GLU A 140 -16.33 -5.50 2.29
C GLU A 140 -15.23 -5.11 1.30
N ARG A 141 -15.51 -4.15 0.41
CA ARG A 141 -14.52 -3.65 -0.54
C ARG A 141 -13.28 -3.06 0.16
N PHE A 142 -13.50 -2.31 1.22
CA PHE A 142 -12.41 -1.67 1.96
C PHE A 142 -11.51 -2.70 2.65
N VAL A 143 -12.09 -3.67 3.36
CA VAL A 143 -11.34 -4.71 4.08
C VAL A 143 -10.53 -5.55 3.08
N ARG A 144 -11.16 -6.04 2.02
CA ARG A 144 -10.47 -6.85 1.00
C ARG A 144 -9.31 -6.09 0.35
N ASN A 145 -9.52 -4.83 -0.02
CA ASN A 145 -8.48 -4.04 -0.69
C ASN A 145 -7.34 -3.63 0.26
N THR A 146 -7.67 -3.28 1.52
CA THR A 146 -6.67 -2.76 2.48
C THR A 146 -5.78 -3.86 3.04
N TYR A 147 -6.37 -5.02 3.34
CA TYR A 147 -5.66 -6.10 4.02
C TYR A 147 -5.27 -7.24 3.09
N LYS A 148 -5.47 -7.08 1.77
CA LYS A 148 -4.98 -8.01 0.75
C LYS A 148 -3.47 -8.27 0.95
N ASP A 149 -3.07 -9.52 0.82
CA ASP A 149 -1.69 -9.99 0.94
C ASP A 149 -1.04 -9.80 2.33
N PHE A 150 -1.71 -9.07 3.24
CA PHE A 150 -1.34 -8.92 4.66
C PHE A 150 -2.07 -9.91 5.56
N LEU A 151 -3.39 -10.06 5.39
CA LEU A 151 -4.20 -11.10 6.01
C LEU A 151 -4.39 -12.28 5.05
N THR A 152 -4.65 -13.47 5.60
CA THR A 152 -5.14 -14.61 4.81
C THR A 152 -6.62 -14.39 4.44
N GLU A 153 -7.13 -15.13 3.44
CA GLU A 153 -8.55 -15.03 3.06
C GLU A 153 -9.49 -15.42 4.21
N ASP A 154 -9.13 -16.45 5.00
CA ASP A 154 -9.91 -16.87 6.18
C ASP A 154 -9.94 -15.77 7.27
N GLU A 155 -8.85 -15.03 7.44
CA GLU A 155 -8.80 -13.90 8.34
C GLU A 155 -9.64 -12.73 7.83
N ILE A 156 -9.60 -12.44 6.52
CA ILE A 156 -10.46 -11.42 5.89
C ILE A 156 -11.93 -11.77 6.11
N GLU A 157 -12.34 -13.02 5.85
CA GLU A 157 -13.70 -13.49 6.12
C GLU A 157 -14.05 -13.38 7.61
N SER A 158 -13.11 -13.67 8.50
CA SER A 158 -13.31 -13.51 9.95
C SER A 158 -13.56 -12.05 10.32
N VAL A 159 -12.79 -11.11 9.77
CA VAL A 159 -12.99 -9.66 9.96
C VAL A 159 -14.35 -9.23 9.43
N LEU A 160 -14.74 -9.67 8.23
CA LEU A 160 -16.05 -9.37 7.63
C LEU A 160 -17.22 -9.93 8.45
N ASN A 161 -16.99 -11.02 9.19
CA ASN A 161 -17.91 -11.61 10.16
C ASN A 161 -17.75 -11.02 11.59
N SER A 162 -17.24 -9.79 11.70
CA SER A 162 -17.16 -8.99 12.94
C SER A 162 -16.23 -9.58 14.02
N LYS A 163 -15.21 -10.37 13.62
CA LYS A 163 -14.14 -10.76 14.52
C LYS A 163 -13.01 -9.72 14.48
N GLU A 164 -12.42 -9.48 15.63
CA GLU A 164 -11.23 -8.66 15.76
C GLU A 164 -9.98 -9.53 15.64
N ILE A 165 -8.96 -9.00 14.95
CA ILE A 165 -7.63 -9.61 14.85
C ILE A 165 -6.65 -8.70 15.56
N TYR A 166 -5.91 -9.25 16.52
CA TYR A 166 -4.82 -8.57 17.22
C TYR A 166 -3.50 -9.19 16.77
N LEU A 167 -2.53 -8.35 16.43
CA LEU A 167 -1.21 -8.74 15.98
C LEU A 167 -0.16 -8.05 16.85
N GLU A 168 0.84 -8.81 17.26
CA GLU A 168 2.03 -8.29 17.96
C GLU A 168 3.08 -7.84 16.93
N ASP A 169 4.08 -7.10 17.38
CA ASP A 169 5.08 -6.46 16.53
C ASP A 169 5.83 -7.45 15.61
N TYR A 170 6.14 -8.66 16.09
CA TYR A 170 6.81 -9.69 15.28
C TYR A 170 5.89 -10.25 14.18
N GLU A 171 4.58 -10.44 14.46
CA GLU A 171 3.61 -10.89 13.47
C GLU A 171 3.40 -9.84 12.38
N ILE A 172 3.37 -8.55 12.77
CA ILE A 172 3.25 -7.43 11.82
C ILE A 172 4.46 -7.40 10.88
N ARG A 173 5.70 -7.58 11.41
CA ARG A 173 6.92 -7.61 10.58
C ARG A 173 6.91 -8.76 9.59
N GLU A 174 6.56 -9.97 10.03
CA GLU A 174 6.50 -11.15 9.18
C GLU A 174 5.49 -10.97 8.04
N ARG A 175 4.30 -10.45 8.35
CA ARG A 175 3.24 -10.22 7.37
C ARG A 175 3.60 -9.11 6.37
N LEU A 176 4.24 -8.03 6.82
CA LEU A 176 4.74 -6.99 5.94
C LEU A 176 5.82 -7.51 5.00
N GLN A 177 6.78 -8.28 5.50
CA GLN A 177 7.81 -8.88 4.66
C GLN A 177 7.18 -9.76 3.58
N ARG A 178 6.27 -10.65 3.94
CA ARG A 178 5.54 -11.49 2.98
C ARG A 178 4.78 -10.65 1.94
N ARG A 179 4.11 -9.58 2.37
CA ARG A 179 3.38 -8.67 1.47
C ARG A 179 4.30 -8.02 0.46
N GLU A 180 5.48 -7.56 0.87
CA GLU A 180 6.45 -6.94 -0.03
C GLU A 180 7.07 -7.97 -1.00
N GLU A 181 7.32 -9.20 -0.56
CA GLU A 181 7.75 -10.29 -1.44
C GLU A 181 6.70 -10.61 -2.51
N ILE A 182 5.40 -10.67 -2.15
CA ILE A 182 4.30 -10.87 -3.09
C ILE A 182 4.22 -9.71 -4.10
N LYS A 183 4.32 -8.47 -3.64
CA LYS A 183 4.32 -7.29 -4.53
C LYS A 183 5.49 -7.32 -5.53
N ALA A 184 6.69 -7.63 -5.06
CA ALA A 184 7.87 -7.73 -5.91
C ALA A 184 7.71 -8.82 -6.99
N GLN A 185 7.14 -9.98 -6.62
CA GLN A 185 6.83 -11.05 -7.57
C GLN A 185 5.79 -10.62 -8.60
N GLN A 186 4.69 -9.98 -8.17
CA GLN A 186 3.64 -9.49 -9.06
C GLN A 186 4.16 -8.43 -10.03
N GLN A 187 5.03 -7.53 -9.56
CA GLN A 187 5.65 -6.51 -10.40
C GLN A 187 6.57 -7.15 -11.45
N SER A 188 7.44 -8.07 -11.05
CA SER A 188 8.33 -8.78 -11.97
C SER A 188 7.54 -9.57 -13.03
N GLN A 189 6.44 -10.21 -12.63
CA GLN A 189 5.57 -10.91 -13.58
C GLN A 189 4.89 -9.95 -14.56
N ALA A 190 4.37 -8.83 -14.06
CA ALA A 190 3.73 -7.81 -14.91
C ALA A 190 4.71 -7.19 -15.92
N GLU A 191 5.97 -6.96 -15.51
CA GLU A 191 7.03 -6.50 -16.39
C GLU A 191 7.34 -7.54 -17.47
N GLN A 192 7.44 -8.83 -17.12
CA GLN A 192 7.64 -9.92 -18.08
C GLN A 192 6.49 -10.03 -19.08
N ASP A 193 5.24 -10.03 -18.57
CA ASP A 193 4.04 -10.11 -19.43
C ASP A 193 3.97 -8.91 -20.40
N MET A 194 4.41 -7.73 -19.96
CA MET A 194 4.50 -6.54 -20.81
C MET A 194 5.57 -6.72 -21.92
N PHE A 195 6.76 -7.23 -21.56
CA PHE A 195 7.81 -7.52 -22.54
C PHE A 195 7.35 -8.56 -23.56
N ASP A 196 6.75 -9.66 -23.10
CA ASP A 196 6.23 -10.73 -23.98
C ASP A 196 5.16 -10.19 -24.94
N SER A 197 4.28 -9.29 -24.44
CA SER A 197 3.26 -8.62 -25.27
C SER A 197 3.87 -7.70 -26.33
N ILE A 198 4.93 -6.94 -25.99
CA ILE A 198 5.64 -6.07 -26.94
C ILE A 198 6.36 -6.91 -27.99
N GLU A 199 7.03 -7.99 -27.57
CA GLU A 199 7.71 -8.92 -28.47
C GLU A 199 6.72 -9.55 -29.45
N GLN A 200 5.58 -10.03 -28.95
CA GLN A 200 4.54 -10.62 -29.81
C GLN A 200 3.97 -9.60 -30.81
N GLN A 201 3.73 -8.35 -30.38
CA GLN A 201 3.27 -7.29 -31.28
C GLN A 201 4.32 -6.94 -32.37
N ALA A 202 5.60 -6.95 -31.97
CA ALA A 202 6.69 -6.73 -32.92
C ALA A 202 6.75 -7.87 -33.95
N LEU A 203 6.67 -9.12 -33.52
CA LEU A 203 6.65 -10.30 -34.41
C LEU A 203 5.43 -10.28 -35.34
N ASP A 204 4.24 -9.96 -34.84
CA ASP A 204 3.01 -9.88 -35.63
C ASP A 204 3.04 -8.73 -36.65
N SER A 205 3.91 -7.73 -36.47
CA SER A 205 4.08 -6.59 -37.40
C SER A 205 5.07 -6.85 -38.52
N LEU A 206 5.91 -7.89 -38.42
CA LEU A 206 6.87 -8.27 -39.43
C LEU A 206 6.18 -9.07 -40.54
N SER A 207 6.60 -8.84 -41.81
CA SER A 207 6.21 -9.71 -42.90
C SER A 207 6.94 -11.04 -42.83
N ASP A 208 6.39 -12.08 -43.48
CA ASP A 208 7.01 -13.43 -43.51
C ASP A 208 8.46 -13.39 -44.02
N ASP A 209 8.79 -12.49 -44.98
CA ASP A 209 10.14 -12.31 -45.52
C ASP A 209 11.08 -11.66 -44.50
N GLU A 210 10.63 -10.65 -43.75
CA GLU A 210 11.40 -9.99 -42.66
C GLU A 210 11.64 -10.92 -41.48
N LEU A 211 10.65 -11.73 -41.14
CA LEU A 211 10.78 -12.78 -40.09
C LEU A 211 11.83 -13.82 -40.49
N GLN A 212 11.86 -14.23 -41.75
CA GLN A 212 12.84 -15.19 -42.26
C GLN A 212 14.26 -14.63 -42.25
N ASP A 213 14.45 -13.35 -42.64
CA ASP A 213 15.73 -12.67 -42.61
C ASP A 213 16.28 -12.53 -41.15
N GLU A 214 15.43 -12.20 -40.18
CA GLU A 214 15.83 -12.15 -38.75
C GLU A 214 16.19 -13.54 -38.20
N LEU A 215 15.40 -14.57 -38.53
CA LEU A 215 15.70 -15.95 -38.16
C LEU A 215 17.04 -16.45 -38.72
N ASP A 216 17.33 -16.13 -39.96
CA ASP A 216 18.60 -16.48 -40.57
C ASP A 216 19.78 -15.71 -39.95
N GLY A 217 19.59 -14.45 -39.60
CA GLY A 217 20.55 -13.64 -38.84
C GLY A 217 20.85 -14.21 -37.45
N LEU A 218 19.82 -14.59 -36.71
CA LEU A 218 19.95 -15.23 -35.39
C LEU A 218 20.64 -16.61 -35.48
N ALA A 219 20.33 -17.40 -36.54
CA ALA A 219 20.96 -18.69 -36.75
C ALA A 219 22.48 -18.54 -37.00
N ASP A 220 22.91 -17.51 -37.72
CA ASP A 220 24.33 -17.22 -37.93
C ASP A 220 25.05 -16.76 -36.65
N VAL A 221 24.42 -15.91 -35.83
CA VAL A 221 24.94 -15.51 -34.49
C VAL A 221 25.10 -16.73 -33.57
N ILE A 222 24.10 -17.60 -33.52
CA ILE A 222 24.16 -18.85 -32.73
C ILE A 222 25.31 -19.74 -33.21
N LYS A 223 25.53 -19.83 -34.51
CA LYS A 223 26.61 -20.62 -35.09
C LYS A 223 28.00 -20.07 -34.74
N GLU A 224 28.14 -18.76 -34.73
CA GLU A 224 29.34 -18.08 -34.26
C GLU A 224 29.64 -18.27 -32.80
N LEU A 225 28.62 -18.11 -31.93
CA LEU A 225 28.72 -18.34 -30.48
C LEU A 225 29.11 -19.80 -30.16
N LYS A 226 28.52 -20.76 -30.86
CA LYS A 226 28.90 -22.19 -30.74
C LYS A 226 30.34 -22.44 -31.13
N LYS A 227 30.86 -21.81 -32.20
CA LYS A 227 32.29 -21.88 -32.60
C LYS A 227 33.19 -21.28 -31.54
N GLU A 228 32.80 -20.15 -30.94
CA GLU A 228 33.56 -19.50 -29.87
C GLU A 228 33.58 -20.34 -28.59
N GLN A 229 32.47 -20.91 -28.20
CA GLN A 229 32.41 -21.87 -27.08
C GLN A 229 33.31 -23.10 -27.32
N ALA A 230 33.31 -23.61 -28.54
CA ALA A 230 34.17 -24.75 -28.91
C ALA A 230 35.65 -24.39 -28.87
N LYS A 231 36.04 -23.15 -29.24
CA LYS A 231 37.42 -22.64 -29.13
C LYS A 231 37.83 -22.49 -27.64
N ARG A 232 36.97 -21.95 -26.80
CA ARG A 232 37.24 -21.83 -25.35
C ARG A 232 37.39 -23.19 -24.66
N LYS A 233 36.64 -24.21 -25.07
CA LYS A 233 36.81 -25.58 -24.55
C LYS A 233 38.12 -26.27 -25.01
N LYS A 234 38.69 -25.88 -26.14
CA LYS A 234 39.98 -26.43 -26.64
C LYS A 234 41.20 -25.66 -26.16
N GLY A 235 41.05 -24.42 -25.73
CA GLY A 235 42.18 -23.60 -25.20
C GLY A 235 42.39 -23.69 -23.70
N GLY A 236 41.66 -24.52 -22.97
CA GLY A 236 41.76 -24.77 -21.54
C GLY A 236 42.36 -26.12 -21.21
N LYS A 237 43.43 -26.48 -21.89
CA LYS A 237 44.33 -27.62 -21.52
C LYS A 237 45.73 -27.12 -21.36
#